data_4323770895a26e0b53e09145c1cb1216
#
_entry.id   4323770895a26e0b53e09145c1cb1216
#
_cell.length_a   1.000
_cell.length_b   1.000
_cell.length_c   1.000
_cell.angle_alpha   90.00
_cell.angle_beta   90.00
_cell.angle_gamma   90.00
#
_symmetry.space_group_name_H-M   'P 1'
#
loop_
_entity.id
_entity.type
_entity.pdbx_description
1 polymer ?
#
loop_
_entity_poly.entity_id
_entity_poly.type
_entity_poly.pdbx_seq_one_letter_code
_entity_poly.pdbx_strand_id
1 'polypeptide(L)'
;MDERPDPVTPPADLDVVPVDLRDYVDFSQDAAQRVRVFVTPTTALDLWCIEPRQATGVLSHPDADTTYTVLGGRSWFVTEEGEVGLDPMGALLVRRGVHHGIDNRGTDPLIVLASMSPPDDLAAGTPVGDSSAAVRPDDGGPGPVSRAMGRLLGGRRGTA
;
A
#
# COMPACT_ATOMS: atom_id res chain seq x y z
N MET A 1 -2.91 1.02 -26.73
CA MET A 1 -1.84 1.03 -25.71
C MET A 1 -2.22 2.04 -24.65
N ASP A 2 -2.71 1.55 -23.53
CA ASP A 2 -3.04 2.43 -22.40
C ASP A 2 -1.73 2.79 -21.69
N GLU A 3 -1.19 3.93 -22.08
CA GLU A 3 -0.08 4.52 -21.35
C GLU A 3 -0.63 5.21 -20.12
N ARG A 4 -0.20 4.73 -18.95
CA ARG A 4 -0.56 5.35 -17.68
C ARG A 4 -0.09 6.80 -17.68
N PRO A 5 -0.94 7.76 -17.28
CA PRO A 5 -0.51 9.14 -17.18
C PRO A 5 0.59 9.29 -16.13
N ASP A 6 1.49 10.22 -16.37
CA ASP A 6 2.52 10.60 -15.41
C ASP A 6 1.88 11.19 -14.13
N PRO A 7 2.55 11.07 -12.97
CA PRO A 7 2.11 11.73 -11.76
C PRO A 7 1.93 13.22 -11.98
N VAL A 8 0.80 13.76 -11.52
CA VAL A 8 0.54 15.17 -11.62
C VAL A 8 1.36 15.93 -10.58
N THR A 9 2.31 16.73 -11.05
CA THR A 9 2.93 17.79 -10.25
C THR A 9 2.23 19.07 -10.64
N PRO A 10 1.39 19.67 -9.78
CA PRO A 10 0.63 20.85 -10.15
C PRO A 10 1.55 21.98 -10.57
N PRO A 11 1.27 22.67 -11.71
CA PRO A 11 1.95 23.91 -12.04
C PRO A 11 1.76 24.94 -10.92
N ALA A 12 2.74 25.81 -10.72
CA ALA A 12 2.74 26.78 -9.62
C ALA A 12 1.58 27.81 -9.69
N ASP A 13 0.94 27.90 -10.84
CA ASP A 13 -0.18 28.81 -11.11
C ASP A 13 -1.57 28.14 -10.97
N LEU A 14 -1.63 26.84 -10.66
CA LEU A 14 -2.88 26.12 -10.45
C LEU A 14 -3.03 25.68 -9.00
N ASP A 15 -4.04 26.23 -8.35
CA ASP A 15 -4.38 25.90 -6.96
C ASP A 15 -5.32 24.69 -6.84
N VAL A 16 -5.96 24.30 -7.95
CA VAL A 16 -6.93 23.18 -7.99
C VAL A 16 -6.68 22.33 -9.22
N VAL A 17 -6.40 21.04 -8.99
CA VAL A 17 -6.11 20.10 -10.08
C VAL A 17 -6.96 18.83 -9.90
N PRO A 18 -8.06 18.68 -10.68
CA PRO A 18 -8.86 17.46 -10.65
C PRO A 18 -8.22 16.35 -11.47
N VAL A 19 -8.41 15.11 -11.03
CA VAL A 19 -8.06 13.91 -11.79
C VAL A 19 -9.18 12.87 -11.69
N ASP A 20 -9.23 11.97 -12.65
CA ASP A 20 -10.03 10.76 -12.54
C ASP A 20 -9.11 9.60 -12.12
N LEU A 21 -9.33 9.06 -10.92
CA LEU A 21 -8.49 7.98 -10.38
C LEU A 21 -8.55 6.71 -11.25
N ARG A 22 -9.60 6.53 -12.04
CA ARG A 22 -9.72 5.39 -12.96
C ARG A 22 -8.62 5.39 -14.03
N ASP A 23 -8.11 6.56 -14.40
CA ASP A 23 -7.01 6.69 -15.37
C ASP A 23 -5.68 6.16 -14.82
N TYR A 24 -5.57 6.03 -13.49
CA TYR A 24 -4.37 5.59 -12.78
C TYR A 24 -4.42 4.12 -12.32
N VAL A 25 -5.55 3.45 -12.53
CA VAL A 25 -5.68 2.03 -12.20
C VAL A 25 -4.79 1.20 -13.12
N ASP A 26 -3.86 0.46 -12.53
CA ASP A 26 -2.88 -0.32 -13.27
C ASP A 26 -2.54 -1.60 -12.50
N PHE A 27 -3.14 -2.71 -12.91
CA PHE A 27 -2.87 -4.03 -12.34
C PHE A 27 -1.79 -4.76 -13.11
N SER A 28 -0.94 -5.48 -12.40
CA SER A 28 0.05 -6.39 -12.97
C SER A 28 -0.15 -7.80 -12.45
N GLN A 29 0.02 -8.79 -13.32
CA GLN A 29 -0.02 -10.19 -12.90
C GLN A 29 1.23 -10.59 -12.10
N ASP A 30 2.30 -9.82 -12.20
CA ASP A 30 3.59 -10.15 -11.59
C ASP A 30 3.68 -9.68 -10.13
N ALA A 31 3.12 -8.52 -9.82
CA ALA A 31 3.20 -7.92 -8.48
C ALA A 31 2.15 -6.84 -8.25
N ALA A 32 1.86 -6.56 -6.99
CA ALA A 32 1.08 -5.39 -6.59
C ALA A 32 1.74 -4.10 -7.12
N GLN A 33 0.93 -3.20 -7.67
CA GLN A 33 1.39 -1.96 -8.26
C GLN A 33 1.07 -0.78 -7.36
N ARG A 34 2.04 0.10 -7.15
CA ARG A 34 1.86 1.41 -6.53
C ARG A 34 1.96 2.48 -7.60
N VAL A 35 0.90 3.22 -7.81
CA VAL A 35 0.80 4.24 -8.84
C VAL A 35 0.67 5.60 -8.19
N ARG A 36 1.63 6.49 -8.40
CA ARG A 36 1.55 7.86 -7.88
C ARG A 36 0.63 8.69 -8.75
N VAL A 37 -0.36 9.34 -8.14
CA VAL A 37 -1.35 10.20 -8.79
C VAL A 37 -0.94 11.66 -8.69
N PHE A 38 -0.77 12.15 -7.48
CA PHE A 38 -0.31 13.51 -7.19
C PHE A 38 0.96 13.49 -6.35
N VAL A 39 1.76 14.53 -6.52
CA VAL A 39 2.84 14.83 -5.60
C VAL A 39 3.02 16.35 -5.49
N THR A 40 3.13 16.82 -4.26
CA THR A 40 3.51 18.20 -3.91
C THR A 40 4.63 18.13 -2.87
N PRO A 41 5.25 19.25 -2.49
CA PRO A 41 6.26 19.21 -1.42
C PRO A 41 5.76 18.70 -0.07
N THR A 42 4.45 18.71 0.17
CA THR A 42 3.86 18.38 1.47
C THR A 42 3.01 17.11 1.48
N THR A 43 2.59 16.62 0.31
CA THR A 43 1.69 15.45 0.24
C THR A 43 1.85 14.66 -1.05
N ALA A 44 1.51 13.40 -1.00
CA ALA A 44 1.36 12.54 -2.17
C ALA A 44 0.07 11.74 -2.08
N LEU A 45 -0.51 11.44 -3.23
CA LEU A 45 -1.65 10.55 -3.38
C LEU A 45 -1.24 9.40 -4.28
N ASP A 46 -1.35 8.18 -3.77
CA ASP A 46 -1.00 6.95 -4.49
C ASP A 46 -2.20 6.01 -4.57
N LEU A 47 -2.24 5.21 -5.63
CA LEU A 47 -3.14 4.07 -5.76
C LEU A 47 -2.33 2.78 -5.66
N TRP A 48 -2.77 1.87 -4.79
CA TRP A 48 -2.36 0.49 -4.81
C TRP A 48 -3.37 -0.33 -5.59
N CYS A 49 -2.88 -1.05 -6.60
CA CYS A 49 -3.65 -1.97 -7.42
C CYS A 49 -3.10 -3.38 -7.18
N ILE A 50 -3.91 -4.21 -6.53
CA ILE A 50 -3.45 -5.50 -6.00
C ILE A 50 -4.39 -6.59 -6.50
N GLU A 51 -3.89 -7.44 -7.40
CA GLU A 51 -4.62 -8.59 -7.89
C GLU A 51 -4.88 -9.62 -6.79
N PRO A 52 -5.87 -10.50 -6.93
CA PRO A 52 -6.07 -11.59 -5.99
C PRO A 52 -4.78 -12.37 -5.74
N ARG A 53 -4.50 -12.67 -4.47
CA ARG A 53 -3.31 -13.40 -4.00
C ARG A 53 -1.99 -12.65 -4.10
N GLN A 54 -2.04 -11.37 -4.40
CA GLN A 54 -0.87 -10.50 -4.29
C GLN A 54 -0.83 -9.79 -2.93
N ALA A 55 0.34 -9.33 -2.58
CA ALA A 55 0.61 -8.53 -1.40
C ALA A 55 1.61 -7.43 -1.71
N THR A 56 1.59 -6.36 -0.92
CA THR A 56 2.59 -5.29 -1.03
C THR A 56 3.95 -5.66 -0.46
N GLY A 57 3.99 -6.70 0.40
CA GLY A 57 5.11 -6.90 1.30
C GLY A 57 5.03 -6.00 2.52
N VAL A 58 6.08 -5.99 3.33
CA VAL A 58 6.17 -5.11 4.50
C VAL A 58 6.71 -3.75 4.08
N LEU A 59 5.93 -2.72 4.34
CA LEU A 59 6.23 -1.32 4.06
C LEU A 59 6.58 -0.58 5.34
N SER A 60 7.39 0.45 5.22
CA SER A 60 7.66 1.41 6.28
C SER A 60 7.91 2.78 5.68
N HIS A 61 7.27 3.79 6.22
CA HIS A 61 7.48 5.20 5.84
C HIS A 61 8.00 5.95 7.06
N PRO A 62 9.32 6.08 7.22
CA PRO A 62 9.91 6.57 8.47
C PRO A 62 9.54 8.01 8.80
N ASP A 63 9.25 8.83 7.80
CA ASP A 63 9.00 10.26 7.96
C ASP A 63 7.56 10.68 7.66
N ALA A 64 6.69 9.75 7.23
CA ALA A 64 5.36 10.07 6.75
C ALA A 64 4.26 9.34 7.50
N ASP A 65 3.20 10.07 7.83
CA ASP A 65 1.92 9.47 8.21
C ASP A 65 1.15 9.13 6.92
N THR A 66 0.57 7.95 6.85
CA THR A 66 -0.16 7.46 5.69
C THR A 66 -1.57 7.05 6.05
N THR A 67 -2.53 7.57 5.32
CA THR A 67 -3.93 7.15 5.42
C THR A 67 -4.28 6.28 4.23
N TYR A 68 -4.77 5.09 4.48
CA TYR A 68 -5.26 4.17 3.47
C TYR A 68 -6.78 4.15 3.45
N THR A 69 -7.38 4.17 2.26
CA THR A 69 -8.83 4.06 2.06
C THR A 69 -9.10 3.00 1.00
N VAL A 70 -9.90 2.00 1.35
CA VAL A 70 -10.29 0.95 0.40
C VAL A 70 -11.37 1.50 -0.55
N LEU A 71 -11.11 1.43 -1.86
CA LEU A 71 -12.04 1.88 -2.89
C LEU A 71 -12.79 0.71 -3.53
N GLY A 72 -12.15 -0.44 -3.69
CA GLY A 72 -12.74 -1.63 -4.30
C GLY A 72 -12.06 -2.89 -3.79
N GLY A 73 -12.81 -3.99 -3.73
CA GLY A 73 -12.33 -5.23 -3.16
C GLY A 73 -12.30 -5.23 -1.63
N ARG A 74 -11.67 -6.23 -1.04
CA ARG A 74 -11.48 -6.32 0.41
C ARG A 74 -9.99 -6.40 0.73
N SER A 75 -9.52 -5.50 1.57
CA SER A 75 -8.15 -5.46 2.02
C SER A 75 -7.96 -6.25 3.31
N TRP A 76 -6.74 -6.75 3.48
CA TRP A 76 -6.27 -7.31 4.73
C TRP A 76 -4.98 -6.60 5.12
N PHE A 77 -5.07 -5.68 6.07
CA PHE A 77 -3.91 -4.96 6.57
C PHE A 77 -3.23 -5.75 7.68
N VAL A 78 -1.93 -5.91 7.54
CA VAL A 78 -1.06 -6.52 8.55
C VAL A 78 -0.19 -5.43 9.14
N THR A 79 -0.26 -5.22 10.44
CA THR A 79 0.48 -4.17 11.14
C THR A 79 1.23 -4.74 12.34
N GLU A 80 2.07 -3.93 12.97
CA GLU A 80 2.76 -4.31 14.21
C GLU A 80 1.78 -4.55 15.37
N GLU A 81 0.58 -3.97 15.32
CA GLU A 81 -0.45 -4.11 16.36
C GLU A 81 -1.42 -5.27 16.08
N GLY A 82 -1.34 -5.89 14.92
CA GLY A 82 -2.20 -6.99 14.51
C GLY A 82 -2.73 -6.83 13.10
N GLU A 83 -3.70 -7.65 12.76
CA GLU A 83 -4.31 -7.69 11.42
C GLU A 83 -5.73 -7.14 11.45
N VAL A 84 -6.12 -6.44 10.38
CA VAL A 84 -7.46 -5.89 10.21
C VAL A 84 -7.94 -6.00 8.78
N GLY A 85 -9.16 -6.54 8.60
CA GLY A 85 -9.84 -6.57 7.31
C GLY A 85 -10.69 -5.31 7.11
N LEU A 86 -10.62 -4.69 5.93
CA LEU A 86 -11.42 -3.53 5.58
C LEU A 86 -12.10 -3.73 4.22
N ASP A 87 -13.39 -3.44 4.20
CA ASP A 87 -14.21 -3.37 3.00
C ASP A 87 -14.16 -1.97 2.37
N PRO A 88 -14.70 -1.77 1.16
CA PRO A 88 -14.80 -0.45 0.55
C PRO A 88 -15.42 0.58 1.50
N MET A 89 -14.86 1.78 1.51
CA MET A 89 -15.12 2.88 2.45
C MET A 89 -14.46 2.72 3.82
N GLY A 90 -13.79 1.60 4.09
CA GLY A 90 -12.93 1.46 5.27
C GLY A 90 -11.64 2.25 5.11
N ALA A 91 -11.15 2.83 6.20
CA ALA A 91 -9.90 3.59 6.22
C ALA A 91 -9.03 3.23 7.43
N LEU A 92 -7.73 3.39 7.26
CA LEU A 92 -6.70 3.08 8.26
C LEU A 92 -5.64 4.18 8.26
N LEU A 93 -5.30 4.68 9.45
CA LEU A 93 -4.13 5.55 9.63
C LEU A 93 -2.95 4.72 10.10
N VAL A 94 -1.83 4.82 9.40
CA VAL A 94 -0.54 4.26 9.81
C VAL A 94 0.41 5.42 10.09
N ARG A 95 0.87 5.50 11.33
CA ARG A 95 1.80 6.54 11.74
C ARG A 95 3.21 6.26 11.20
N ARG A 96 4.00 7.33 11.09
CA ARG A 96 5.39 7.25 10.63
C ARG A 96 6.17 6.13 11.33
N GLY A 97 6.98 5.41 10.57
CA GLY A 97 7.87 4.37 11.09
C GLY A 97 7.21 3.03 11.41
N VAL A 98 5.88 2.93 11.36
CA VAL A 98 5.16 1.68 11.66
C VAL A 98 5.24 0.73 10.48
N HIS A 99 5.72 -0.48 10.72
CA HIS A 99 5.76 -1.53 9.70
C HIS A 99 4.34 -2.06 9.45
N HIS A 100 3.98 -2.16 8.19
CA HIS A 100 2.67 -2.64 7.77
C HIS A 100 2.74 -3.21 6.35
N GLY A 101 1.68 -3.85 5.94
CA GLY A 101 1.52 -4.34 4.57
C GLY A 101 0.08 -4.65 4.26
N ILE A 102 -0.22 -4.90 2.99
CA ILE A 102 -1.57 -5.18 2.51
C ILE A 102 -1.54 -6.50 1.76
N ASP A 103 -2.42 -7.42 2.16
CA ASP A 103 -2.71 -8.66 1.46
C ASP A 103 -4.06 -8.53 0.73
N ASN A 104 -4.13 -9.02 -0.50
CA ASN A 104 -5.40 -9.33 -1.15
C ASN A 104 -5.68 -10.84 -1.01
N ARG A 105 -6.46 -11.19 0.00
CA ARG A 105 -6.89 -12.58 0.29
C ARG A 105 -8.22 -12.94 -0.38
N GLY A 106 -8.83 -11.97 -1.05
CA GLY A 106 -10.11 -12.16 -1.73
C GLY A 106 -9.96 -12.70 -3.15
N THR A 107 -11.10 -12.77 -3.83
CA THR A 107 -11.21 -13.22 -5.22
C THR A 107 -11.33 -12.05 -6.20
N ASP A 108 -11.54 -10.84 -5.69
CA ASP A 108 -11.71 -9.62 -6.49
C ASP A 108 -10.44 -8.76 -6.46
N PRO A 109 -10.17 -7.99 -7.52
CA PRO A 109 -9.12 -7.00 -7.50
C PRO A 109 -9.32 -5.98 -6.37
N LEU A 110 -8.21 -5.58 -5.74
CA LEU A 110 -8.20 -4.63 -4.63
C LEU A 110 -7.61 -3.31 -5.09
N ILE A 111 -8.33 -2.22 -4.81
CA ILE A 111 -7.87 -0.84 -5.04
C ILE A 111 -7.87 -0.11 -3.71
N VAL A 112 -6.70 0.39 -3.31
CA VAL A 112 -6.52 1.14 -2.08
C VAL A 112 -5.89 2.49 -2.39
N LEU A 113 -6.52 3.55 -1.90
CA LEU A 113 -5.99 4.90 -1.98
C LEU A 113 -5.08 5.15 -0.79
N ALA A 114 -3.88 5.65 -1.03
CA ALA A 114 -2.93 6.03 0.01
C ALA A 114 -2.63 7.53 -0.07
N SER A 115 -2.92 8.26 1.00
CA SER A 115 -2.56 9.66 1.16
C SER A 115 -1.41 9.76 2.16
N MET A 116 -0.31 10.37 1.76
CA MET A 116 0.94 10.39 2.51
C MET A 116 1.42 11.82 2.73
N SER A 117 1.82 12.15 3.95
CA SER A 117 2.36 13.47 4.32
C SER A 117 3.51 13.35 5.31
N PRO A 118 4.68 13.88 4.98
CA PRO A 118 5.14 14.35 3.68
C PRO A 118 5.28 13.20 2.66
N PRO A 119 5.44 13.50 1.37
CA PRO A 119 5.63 12.44 0.37
C PRO A 119 6.98 11.73 0.58
N ASP A 120 7.00 10.43 0.32
CA ASP A 120 8.24 9.69 0.16
C ASP A 120 8.67 9.69 -1.30
N ASP A 121 9.91 9.28 -1.54
CA ASP A 121 10.33 8.82 -2.85
C ASP A 121 9.68 7.45 -3.13
N LEU A 122 9.08 7.27 -4.31
CA LEU A 122 8.52 5.98 -4.72
C LEU A 122 9.54 4.84 -4.61
N ALA A 123 10.81 5.15 -4.83
CA ALA A 123 11.90 4.19 -4.66
C ALA A 123 12.15 3.84 -3.19
N ALA A 124 11.88 4.76 -2.26
CA ALA A 124 12.05 4.52 -0.83
C ALA A 124 10.90 3.68 -0.21
N GLY A 125 9.76 3.62 -0.89
CA GLY A 125 8.65 2.72 -0.52
C GLY A 125 8.88 1.27 -0.94
N THR A 126 10.13 0.85 -1.11
CA THR A 126 10.49 -0.53 -1.43
C THR A 126 10.11 -1.46 -0.27
N PRO A 127 9.48 -2.60 -0.55
CA PRO A 127 9.15 -3.55 0.50
C PRO A 127 10.37 -3.93 1.34
N VAL A 128 10.24 -3.85 2.66
CA VAL A 128 11.29 -4.19 3.63
C VAL A 128 11.29 -5.69 3.95
N GLY A 129 10.68 -6.51 3.14
CA GLY A 129 10.61 -7.94 3.35
C GLY A 129 10.27 -8.68 2.08
N ASP A 130 10.71 -9.94 1.98
CA ASP A 130 10.41 -10.79 0.85
C ASP A 130 8.90 -11.08 0.80
N SER A 131 8.24 -10.54 -0.19
CA SER A 131 6.81 -10.69 -0.46
C SER A 131 6.53 -11.52 -1.71
N SER A 132 7.53 -12.20 -2.23
CA SER A 132 7.41 -12.96 -3.49
C SER A 132 6.50 -14.18 -3.39
N ALA A 133 6.09 -14.58 -2.20
CA ALA A 133 5.18 -15.70 -2.00
C ALA A 133 3.73 -15.27 -2.25
N ALA A 134 3.02 -16.01 -3.10
CA ALA A 134 1.59 -15.79 -3.32
C ALA A 134 0.80 -15.84 -2.00
N VAL A 135 -0.12 -14.91 -1.83
CA VAL A 135 -1.05 -14.89 -0.71
C VAL A 135 -1.98 -16.11 -0.82
N ARG A 136 -2.09 -16.88 0.23
CA ARG A 136 -3.05 -17.99 0.28
C ARG A 136 -4.46 -17.45 0.50
N PRO A 137 -5.47 -18.13 -0.02
CA PRO A 137 -6.84 -17.88 0.40
C PRO A 137 -6.92 -17.94 1.93
N ASP A 138 -7.90 -17.26 2.50
CA ASP A 138 -8.06 -17.18 3.96
C ASP A 138 -8.38 -18.57 4.54
N ASP A 139 -7.34 -19.34 4.80
CA ASP A 139 -7.37 -20.65 5.47
C ASP A 139 -7.03 -20.53 6.96
N GLY A 140 -6.99 -19.30 7.48
CA GLY A 140 -6.66 -19.00 8.88
C GLY A 140 -5.17 -19.04 9.22
N GLY A 141 -4.31 -19.30 8.23
CA GLY A 141 -2.86 -19.28 8.44
C GLY A 141 -2.24 -17.88 8.22
N PRO A 142 -1.04 -17.63 8.78
CA PRO A 142 -0.36 -16.35 8.57
C PRO A 142 0.03 -16.17 7.10
N GLY A 143 -0.38 -15.04 6.51
CA GLY A 143 -0.02 -14.65 5.16
C GLY A 143 1.46 -14.26 5.01
N PRO A 144 1.92 -13.99 3.78
CA PRO A 144 3.32 -13.65 3.53
C PRO A 144 3.77 -12.38 4.24
N VAL A 145 2.91 -11.36 4.32
CA VAL A 145 3.21 -10.13 5.07
C VAL A 145 3.31 -10.42 6.57
N SER A 146 2.40 -11.20 7.13
CA SER A 146 2.46 -11.61 8.54
C SER A 146 3.76 -12.37 8.86
N ARG A 147 4.17 -13.28 7.99
CA ARG A 147 5.41 -14.03 8.18
C ARG A 147 6.64 -13.14 8.09
N ALA A 148 6.66 -12.21 7.13
CA ALA A 148 7.74 -11.24 6.99
C ALA A 148 7.80 -10.29 8.19
N MET A 149 6.64 -9.82 8.65
CA MET A 149 6.52 -9.00 9.86
C MET A 149 7.04 -9.72 11.10
N GLY A 150 6.66 -10.99 11.27
CA GLY A 150 7.13 -11.82 12.38
C GLY A 150 8.65 -11.98 12.40
N ARG A 151 9.28 -12.13 11.22
CA ARG A 151 10.75 -12.18 11.10
C ARG A 151 11.41 -10.86 11.49
N LEU A 152 10.85 -9.73 11.04
CA LEU A 152 11.36 -8.39 11.36
C LEU A 152 11.26 -8.07 12.85
N LEU A 153 10.11 -8.36 13.46
CA LEU A 153 9.86 -8.05 14.87
C LEU A 153 10.50 -9.07 15.81
N GLY A 154 10.57 -10.35 15.41
CA GLY A 154 11.19 -11.43 16.18
C GLY A 154 12.70 -11.28 16.35
N GLY A 155 13.39 -10.70 15.37
CA GLY A 155 14.83 -10.41 15.45
C GLY A 155 15.20 -9.33 16.49
N ARG A 156 14.23 -8.59 17.01
CA ARG A 156 14.43 -7.57 18.05
C ARG A 156 14.35 -8.11 19.49
N ARG A 157 13.93 -9.38 19.67
CA ARG A 157 13.81 -9.99 21.01
C ARG A 157 15.10 -10.66 21.51
N GLY A 158 16.20 -10.51 20.79
CA GLY A 158 17.46 -11.19 21.06
C GLY A 158 18.57 -10.39 21.74
N THR A 159 18.29 -9.17 22.24
CA THR A 159 19.26 -8.39 23.01
C THR A 159 18.60 -7.88 24.29
N ALA A 160 18.54 -8.74 25.25
CA ALA A 160 18.46 -8.33 26.63
C ALA A 160 19.83 -8.54 27.26
#